data_e99344167307306a26d9d300cee067b6
#
_entry.id   e99344167307306a26d9d300cee067b6
#
_cell.length_a   1.000
_cell.length_b   1.000
_cell.length_c   1.000
_cell.angle_alpha   90.00
_cell.angle_beta   90.00
_cell.angle_gamma   90.00
#
_symmetry.space_group_name_H-M   'P 1'
#
loop_
_entity.id
_entity.type
_entity.pdbx_description
1 polymer ?
#
loop_
_entity_poly.entity_id
_entity_poly.type
_entity_poly.pdbx_seq_one_letter_code
_entity_poly.pdbx_strand_id
1 'polypeptide(L)'
;MWVVLALMSAILSAVYYLSAQNIKLDANTFMVYRGALVALLLLPVLMFNPVVFPRVFYVMAIAQGLIAATVDYAVFGINQKYGSETVSSITPLAVIIVFVMWCFIDVGLLKQYWQSPWRSGVIVMSCLGAVLALNRYHRVAFTRQALYRLLPLLLLTSAFAVLSKMLIDYAASMPVWGALWQSFMIAAVVAVVHLAIYCKKRLPFKNLILPQNLLKGLIFIYMIGFFSLKSLAFYYAQNPAYVAVLAYTSLFWVMLFGRKFKVFKFNKPDEQTAAGWKILFLVSVLALILATK
;
A
#
# COMPACT_ATOMS: atom_id res chain seq x y z
N MET A 1 7.03 17.69 -3.20
CA MET A 1 5.58 17.42 -3.08
C MET A 1 5.27 15.94 -2.82
N TRP A 2 5.86 14.99 -3.55
CA TRP A 2 5.62 13.55 -3.40
C TRP A 2 5.85 13.03 -1.97
N VAL A 3 6.87 13.54 -1.27
CA VAL A 3 7.22 13.14 0.12
C VAL A 3 6.06 13.40 1.08
N VAL A 4 5.47 14.60 1.02
CA VAL A 4 4.36 14.97 1.91
C VAL A 4 3.14 14.08 1.66
N LEU A 5 2.79 13.87 0.39
CA LEU A 5 1.67 13.02 0.00
C LEU A 5 1.88 11.56 0.44
N ALA A 6 3.11 11.04 0.26
CA ALA A 6 3.46 9.70 0.68
C ALA A 6 3.40 9.52 2.20
N LEU A 7 3.90 10.49 2.97
CA LEU A 7 3.81 10.47 4.44
C LEU A 7 2.36 10.57 4.94
N MET A 8 1.55 11.45 4.34
CA MET A 8 0.12 11.53 4.69
C MET A 8 -0.60 10.21 4.39
N SER A 9 -0.32 9.59 3.23
CA SER A 9 -0.88 8.28 2.92
C SER A 9 -0.41 7.20 3.89
N ALA A 10 0.84 7.26 4.37
CA ALA A 10 1.38 6.33 5.36
C ALA A 10 0.69 6.47 6.72
N ILE A 11 0.36 7.70 7.15
CA ILE A 11 -0.42 7.94 8.37
C ILE A 11 -1.82 7.34 8.25
N LEU A 12 -2.52 7.58 7.12
CA LEU A 12 -3.84 7.00 6.88
C LEU A 12 -3.79 5.46 6.82
N SER A 13 -2.72 4.91 6.24
CA SER A 13 -2.48 3.47 6.23
C SER A 13 -2.31 2.91 7.65
N ALA A 14 -1.61 3.62 8.52
CA ALA A 14 -1.45 3.23 9.93
C ALA A 14 -2.79 3.23 10.67
N VAL A 15 -3.62 4.26 10.47
CA VAL A 15 -4.98 4.31 11.03
C VAL A 15 -5.81 3.14 10.53
N TYR A 16 -5.72 2.80 9.24
CA TYR A 16 -6.39 1.64 8.65
C TYR A 16 -5.96 0.33 9.32
N TYR A 17 -4.65 0.07 9.45
CA TYR A 17 -4.16 -1.18 10.06
C TYR A 17 -4.61 -1.32 11.51
N LEU A 18 -4.55 -0.24 12.29
CA LEU A 18 -5.00 -0.22 13.68
C LEU A 18 -6.50 -0.49 13.78
N SER A 19 -7.27 0.11 12.90
CA SER A 19 -8.72 -0.07 12.87
C SER A 19 -9.09 -1.48 12.43
N ALA A 20 -8.44 -2.01 11.39
CA ALA A 20 -8.70 -3.34 10.85
C ALA A 20 -8.44 -4.48 11.85
N GLN A 21 -7.46 -4.31 12.75
CA GLN A 21 -7.18 -5.31 13.78
C GLN A 21 -8.28 -5.42 14.84
N ASN A 22 -8.99 -4.33 15.12
CA ASN A 22 -10.06 -4.31 16.11
C ASN A 22 -11.42 -4.75 15.54
N ILE A 23 -11.51 -4.86 14.21
CA ILE A 23 -12.73 -5.24 13.53
C ILE A 23 -12.79 -6.76 13.44
N LYS A 24 -13.66 -7.37 14.25
CA LYS A 24 -13.98 -8.79 14.17
C LYS A 24 -15.00 -9.01 13.05
N LEU A 25 -14.55 -9.03 11.81
CA LEU A 25 -15.32 -9.39 10.62
C LEU A 25 -14.61 -10.54 9.90
N ASP A 26 -15.39 -11.37 9.20
CA ASP A 26 -14.77 -12.33 8.29
C ASP A 26 -14.11 -11.61 7.09
N ALA A 27 -13.08 -12.22 6.50
CA ALA A 27 -12.28 -11.58 5.47
C ALA A 27 -13.09 -11.14 4.23
N ASN A 28 -14.09 -11.92 3.81
CA ASN A 28 -14.89 -11.58 2.64
C ASN A 28 -15.82 -10.40 2.93
N THR A 29 -16.51 -10.42 4.09
CA THR A 29 -17.35 -9.32 4.55
C THR A 29 -16.53 -8.04 4.66
N PHE A 30 -15.34 -8.11 5.25
CA PHE A 30 -14.41 -6.99 5.37
C PHE A 30 -14.05 -6.40 4.00
N MET A 31 -13.69 -7.24 3.03
CA MET A 31 -13.31 -6.78 1.68
C MET A 31 -14.49 -6.22 0.90
N VAL A 32 -15.69 -6.79 1.04
CA VAL A 32 -16.91 -6.23 0.42
C VAL A 32 -17.16 -4.82 0.94
N TYR A 33 -17.14 -4.60 2.25
CA TYR A 33 -17.34 -3.26 2.80
C TYR A 33 -16.27 -2.28 2.35
N ARG A 34 -15.00 -2.68 2.41
CA ARG A 34 -13.88 -1.86 1.96
C ARG A 34 -14.06 -1.37 0.53
N GLY A 35 -14.42 -2.29 -0.37
CA GLY A 35 -14.64 -1.93 -1.77
C GLY A 35 -15.93 -1.15 -1.98
N ALA A 36 -17.06 -1.67 -1.51
CA ALA A 36 -18.37 -1.09 -1.77
C ALA A 36 -18.53 0.32 -1.19
N LEU A 37 -18.12 0.56 0.06
CA LEU A 37 -18.29 1.88 0.67
C LEU A 37 -17.42 2.95 -0.01
N VAL A 38 -16.17 2.61 -0.33
CA VAL A 38 -15.28 3.54 -1.06
C VAL A 38 -15.86 3.84 -2.46
N ALA A 39 -16.31 2.81 -3.18
CA ALA A 39 -16.91 3.00 -4.51
C ALA A 39 -18.19 3.83 -4.44
N LEU A 40 -19.10 3.52 -3.51
CA LEU A 40 -20.37 4.25 -3.35
C LEU A 40 -20.16 5.72 -2.96
N LEU A 41 -19.15 6.02 -2.15
CA LEU A 41 -18.85 7.41 -1.76
C LEU A 41 -18.19 8.21 -2.88
N LEU A 42 -17.36 7.58 -3.71
CA LEU A 42 -16.70 8.23 -4.83
C LEU A 42 -17.62 8.38 -6.04
N LEU A 43 -18.59 7.48 -6.22
CA LEU A 43 -19.47 7.47 -7.39
C LEU A 43 -20.16 8.82 -7.63
N PRO A 44 -20.84 9.46 -6.65
CA PRO A 44 -21.47 10.77 -6.87
C PRO A 44 -20.46 11.84 -7.30
N VAL A 45 -19.28 11.89 -6.65
CA VAL A 45 -18.25 12.88 -6.96
C VAL A 45 -17.79 12.75 -8.42
N LEU A 46 -17.62 11.52 -8.91
CA LEU A 46 -17.19 11.23 -10.28
C LEU A 46 -18.32 11.46 -11.30
N MET A 47 -19.58 11.22 -10.93
CA MET A 47 -20.72 11.48 -11.80
C MET A 47 -20.94 12.99 -12.05
N PHE A 48 -20.71 13.83 -11.05
CA PHE A 48 -20.81 15.30 -11.19
C PHE A 48 -19.64 15.90 -11.96
N ASN A 49 -18.53 15.16 -12.12
CA ASN A 49 -17.34 15.60 -12.84
C ASN A 49 -16.88 14.49 -13.81
N PRO A 50 -17.58 14.30 -14.92
CA PRO A 50 -17.28 13.24 -15.86
C PRO A 50 -16.00 13.55 -16.63
N VAL A 51 -14.89 12.96 -16.19
CA VAL A 51 -13.60 12.98 -16.88
C VAL A 51 -13.43 11.65 -17.61
N VAL A 52 -13.11 11.71 -18.90
CA VAL A 52 -12.85 10.53 -19.71
C VAL A 52 -11.35 10.35 -19.89
N PHE A 53 -10.85 9.20 -19.51
CA PHE A 53 -9.47 8.80 -19.73
C PHE A 53 -9.33 7.84 -20.91
N PRO A 54 -8.13 7.61 -21.43
CA PRO A 54 -7.88 6.60 -22.46
C PRO A 54 -8.33 5.20 -22.01
N ARG A 55 -8.77 4.36 -22.95
CA ARG A 55 -9.23 2.97 -22.63
C ARG A 55 -8.21 2.17 -21.83
N VAL A 56 -6.91 2.38 -22.10
CA VAL A 56 -5.80 1.74 -21.39
C VAL A 56 -5.86 2.04 -19.88
N PHE A 57 -6.24 3.26 -19.49
CA PHE A 57 -6.39 3.62 -18.08
C PHE A 57 -7.39 2.69 -17.37
N TYR A 58 -8.56 2.46 -17.94
CA TYR A 58 -9.60 1.62 -17.34
C TYR A 58 -9.18 0.15 -17.25
N VAL A 59 -8.54 -0.37 -18.32
CA VAL A 59 -8.04 -1.75 -18.34
C VAL A 59 -6.99 -1.95 -17.25
N MET A 60 -6.04 -1.03 -17.12
CA MET A 60 -5.02 -1.08 -16.09
C MET A 60 -5.61 -0.92 -14.67
N ALA A 61 -6.62 -0.07 -14.51
CA ALA A 61 -7.29 0.11 -13.23
C ALA A 61 -8.05 -1.17 -12.80
N ILE A 62 -8.70 -1.87 -13.74
CA ILE A 62 -9.32 -3.17 -13.48
C ILE A 62 -8.26 -4.20 -13.08
N ALA A 63 -7.17 -4.31 -13.84
CA ALA A 63 -6.08 -5.23 -13.51
C ALA A 63 -5.51 -4.95 -12.11
N GLN A 64 -5.32 -3.67 -11.79
CA GLN A 64 -4.88 -3.25 -10.46
C GLN A 64 -5.89 -3.61 -9.37
N GLY A 65 -7.19 -3.46 -9.64
CA GLY A 65 -8.26 -3.86 -8.73
C GLY A 65 -8.27 -5.37 -8.45
N LEU A 66 -8.02 -6.20 -9.47
CA LEU A 66 -7.89 -7.67 -9.31
C LEU A 66 -6.66 -8.04 -8.47
N ILE A 67 -5.54 -7.36 -8.70
CA ILE A 67 -4.34 -7.53 -7.88
C ILE A 67 -4.63 -7.12 -6.44
N ALA A 68 -5.27 -5.97 -6.22
CA ALA A 68 -5.64 -5.50 -4.88
C ALA A 68 -6.56 -6.50 -4.16
N ALA A 69 -7.60 -7.01 -4.84
CA ALA A 69 -8.51 -8.01 -4.27
C ALA A 69 -7.75 -9.25 -3.78
N THR A 70 -6.78 -9.71 -4.56
CA THR A 70 -5.98 -10.90 -4.22
C THR A 70 -5.00 -10.63 -3.08
N VAL A 71 -4.23 -9.53 -3.19
CA VAL A 71 -3.19 -9.16 -2.22
C VAL A 71 -3.80 -8.86 -0.86
N ASP A 72 -4.85 -8.05 -0.81
CA ASP A 72 -5.46 -7.62 0.44
C ASP A 72 -6.13 -8.77 1.17
N TYR A 73 -6.77 -9.68 0.45
CA TYR A 73 -7.34 -10.90 1.02
C TYR A 73 -6.24 -11.79 1.63
N ALA A 74 -5.15 -12.00 0.89
CA ALA A 74 -4.02 -12.80 1.36
C ALA A 74 -3.35 -12.16 2.58
N VAL A 75 -3.10 -10.85 2.53
CA VAL A 75 -2.53 -10.07 3.64
C VAL A 75 -3.41 -10.14 4.87
N PHE A 76 -4.72 -9.98 4.71
CA PHE A 76 -5.67 -10.07 5.82
C PHE A 76 -5.65 -11.47 6.46
N GLY A 77 -5.66 -12.53 5.65
CA GLY A 77 -5.57 -13.91 6.13
C GLY A 77 -4.26 -14.21 6.87
N ILE A 78 -3.13 -13.70 6.36
CA ILE A 78 -1.82 -13.83 7.00
C ILE A 78 -1.78 -13.06 8.32
N ASN A 79 -2.34 -11.83 8.34
CA ASN A 79 -2.42 -11.02 9.55
C ASN A 79 -3.23 -11.70 10.66
N GLN A 80 -4.34 -12.34 10.31
CA GLN A 80 -5.15 -13.08 11.28
C GLN A 80 -4.42 -14.31 11.83
N LYS A 81 -3.65 -15.01 10.99
CA LYS A 81 -3.02 -16.27 11.35
C LYS A 81 -1.66 -16.11 12.02
N TYR A 82 -0.85 -15.17 11.56
CA TYR A 82 0.55 -15.01 11.95
C TYR A 82 0.88 -13.66 12.60
N GLY A 83 -0.12 -12.77 12.70
CA GLY A 83 0.04 -11.41 13.20
C GLY A 83 0.55 -10.42 12.16
N SER A 84 0.34 -9.14 12.44
CA SER A 84 0.75 -8.02 11.56
C SER A 84 2.28 -7.91 11.42
N GLU A 85 3.03 -8.38 12.41
CA GLU A 85 4.50 -8.34 12.40
C GLU A 85 5.10 -9.15 11.25
N THR A 86 4.53 -10.33 10.95
CA THR A 86 5.03 -11.20 9.87
C THR A 86 4.86 -10.56 8.49
N VAL A 87 3.72 -9.95 8.23
CA VAL A 87 3.47 -9.26 6.96
C VAL A 87 4.34 -8.02 6.83
N SER A 88 4.42 -7.24 7.90
CA SER A 88 5.18 -5.98 7.92
C SER A 88 6.68 -6.16 7.75
N SER A 89 7.22 -7.33 8.12
CA SER A 89 8.66 -7.61 7.94
C SER A 89 9.04 -8.00 6.51
N ILE A 90 8.10 -8.56 5.75
CA ILE A 90 8.38 -9.12 4.42
C ILE A 90 8.03 -8.12 3.30
N THR A 91 6.96 -7.36 3.49
CA THR A 91 6.50 -6.38 2.49
C THR A 91 7.55 -5.34 2.08
N PRO A 92 8.50 -4.88 2.92
CA PRO A 92 9.56 -3.98 2.49
C PRO A 92 10.42 -4.51 1.34
N LEU A 93 10.56 -5.83 1.19
CA LEU A 93 11.30 -6.41 0.06
C LEU A 93 10.67 -6.06 -1.29
N ALA A 94 9.38 -5.78 -1.33
CA ALA A 94 8.71 -5.31 -2.53
C ALA A 94 9.32 -4.01 -3.09
N VAL A 95 9.92 -3.15 -2.26
CA VAL A 95 10.59 -1.91 -2.72
C VAL A 95 11.67 -2.22 -3.74
N ILE A 96 12.49 -3.23 -3.47
CA ILE A 96 13.59 -3.61 -4.36
C ILE A 96 13.03 -4.08 -5.70
N ILE A 97 11.98 -4.91 -5.65
CA ILE A 97 11.32 -5.42 -6.85
C ILE A 97 10.68 -4.27 -7.65
N VAL A 98 9.99 -3.35 -6.99
CA VAL A 98 9.39 -2.16 -7.62
C VAL A 98 10.47 -1.31 -8.28
N PHE A 99 11.59 -1.07 -7.60
CA PHE A 99 12.70 -0.29 -8.14
C PHE A 99 13.24 -0.89 -9.42
N VAL A 100 13.52 -2.20 -9.39
CA VAL A 100 14.05 -2.94 -10.54
C VAL A 100 13.03 -2.97 -11.69
N MET A 101 11.77 -3.30 -11.41
CA MET A 101 10.71 -3.33 -12.43
C MET A 101 10.55 -1.97 -13.11
N TRP A 102 10.61 -0.87 -12.33
CA TRP A 102 10.46 0.46 -12.89
C TRP A 102 11.65 0.85 -13.79
N CYS A 103 12.87 0.47 -13.43
CA CYS A 103 14.04 0.69 -14.27
C CYS A 103 13.93 0.00 -15.65
N PHE A 104 13.25 -1.12 -15.75
CA PHE A 104 12.99 -1.78 -17.04
C PHE A 104 11.87 -1.09 -17.84
N ILE A 105 10.93 -0.43 -17.19
CA ILE A 105 9.81 0.27 -17.85
C ILE A 105 10.24 1.66 -18.29
N ASP A 106 10.90 2.41 -17.41
CA ASP A 106 11.39 3.77 -17.69
C ASP A 106 12.88 3.75 -18.04
N VAL A 107 13.16 3.46 -19.30
CA VAL A 107 14.53 3.44 -19.84
C VAL A 107 15.18 4.83 -19.77
N GLY A 108 14.37 5.91 -19.83
CA GLY A 108 14.87 7.28 -19.68
C GLY A 108 15.45 7.52 -18.30
N LEU A 109 14.75 7.11 -17.25
CA LEU A 109 15.22 7.19 -15.87
C LEU A 109 16.47 6.30 -15.66
N LEU A 110 16.49 5.11 -16.26
CA LEU A 110 17.66 4.23 -16.19
C LEU A 110 18.89 4.91 -16.77
N LYS A 111 18.77 5.58 -17.93
CA LYS A 111 19.87 6.36 -18.51
C LYS A 111 20.35 7.50 -17.59
N GLN A 112 19.43 8.20 -16.93
CA GLN A 112 19.78 9.25 -15.95
C GLN A 112 20.58 8.66 -14.78
N TYR A 113 20.22 7.46 -14.29
CA TYR A 113 20.99 6.77 -13.27
C TYR A 113 22.42 6.44 -13.71
N TRP A 114 22.63 6.04 -14.94
CA TRP A 114 23.96 5.80 -15.50
C TRP A 114 24.77 7.08 -15.67
N GLN A 115 24.14 8.19 -16.01
CA GLN A 115 24.80 9.50 -16.15
C GLN A 115 25.26 10.11 -14.83
N SER A 116 24.65 9.70 -13.72
CA SER A 116 24.97 10.20 -12.37
C SER A 116 25.18 9.05 -11.38
N PRO A 117 26.27 8.26 -11.50
CA PRO A 117 26.47 7.01 -10.76
C PRO A 117 26.52 7.23 -9.24
N TRP A 118 27.07 8.35 -8.78
CA TRP A 118 27.10 8.70 -7.36
C TRP A 118 25.69 8.90 -6.81
N ARG A 119 24.87 9.72 -7.48
CA ARG A 119 23.48 9.96 -7.07
C ARG A 119 22.67 8.67 -7.08
N SER A 120 22.83 7.86 -8.10
CA SER A 120 22.18 6.57 -8.23
C SER A 120 22.61 5.59 -7.15
N GLY A 121 23.89 5.58 -6.81
CA GLY A 121 24.43 4.79 -5.69
C GLY A 121 23.77 5.17 -4.36
N VAL A 122 23.63 6.46 -4.07
CA VAL A 122 22.94 6.95 -2.88
C VAL A 122 21.48 6.50 -2.87
N ILE A 123 20.76 6.59 -3.99
CA ILE A 123 19.35 6.15 -4.10
C ILE A 123 19.23 4.66 -3.82
N VAL A 124 20.04 3.81 -4.47
CA VAL A 124 20.02 2.37 -4.29
C VAL A 124 20.34 1.99 -2.85
N MET A 125 21.42 2.56 -2.29
CA MET A 125 21.81 2.30 -0.91
C MET A 125 20.77 2.78 0.09
N SER A 126 20.07 3.87 -0.17
CA SER A 126 18.97 4.35 0.64
C SER A 126 17.77 3.39 0.62
N CYS A 127 17.39 2.88 -0.54
CA CYS A 127 16.32 1.88 -0.66
C CYS A 127 16.70 0.57 0.07
N LEU A 128 17.93 0.08 -0.13
CA LEU A 128 18.42 -1.12 0.55
C LEU A 128 18.54 -0.92 2.06
N GLY A 129 19.08 0.21 2.49
CA GLY A 129 19.21 0.56 3.91
C GLY A 129 17.87 0.63 4.62
N ALA A 130 16.85 1.24 3.97
CA ALA A 130 15.49 1.28 4.51
C ALA A 130 14.88 -0.12 4.64
N VAL A 131 15.02 -0.97 3.61
CA VAL A 131 14.54 -2.36 3.63
C VAL A 131 15.23 -3.18 4.71
N LEU A 132 16.57 -3.09 4.80
CA LEU A 132 17.35 -3.79 5.82
C LEU A 132 16.98 -3.36 7.24
N ALA A 133 16.83 -2.05 7.44
CA ALA A 133 16.45 -1.49 8.74
C ALA A 133 15.09 -2.02 9.20
N LEU A 134 14.09 -2.00 8.31
CA LEU A 134 12.74 -2.51 8.63
C LEU A 134 12.73 -4.01 8.87
N ASN A 135 13.46 -4.77 8.05
CA ASN A 135 13.55 -6.21 8.19
C ASN A 135 14.21 -6.64 9.53
N ARG A 136 15.34 -6.01 9.87
CA ARG A 136 16.05 -6.27 11.13
C ARG A 136 15.27 -5.78 12.35
N TYR A 137 14.53 -4.69 12.21
CA TYR A 137 13.70 -4.17 13.28
C TYR A 137 12.65 -5.20 13.74
N HIS A 138 12.04 -5.95 12.81
CA HIS A 138 11.02 -6.95 13.13
C HIS A 138 11.57 -8.32 13.58
N ARG A 139 12.90 -8.55 13.54
CA ARG A 139 13.57 -9.81 13.95
C ARG A 139 12.94 -11.10 13.40
N VAL A 140 12.21 -11.02 12.30
CA VAL A 140 11.61 -12.23 11.71
C VAL A 140 12.70 -13.00 10.97
N ALA A 141 12.98 -14.21 11.44
CA ALA A 141 13.89 -15.11 10.74
C ALA A 141 13.27 -15.54 9.42
N PHE A 142 13.87 -15.11 8.31
CA PHE A 142 13.45 -15.57 6.99
C PHE A 142 13.86 -17.04 6.81
N THR A 143 12.87 -17.91 6.85
CA THR A 143 13.07 -19.26 6.31
C THR A 143 12.92 -19.20 4.80
N ARG A 144 13.75 -19.95 4.05
CA ARG A 144 13.59 -20.07 2.59
C ARG A 144 12.16 -20.44 2.20
N GLN A 145 11.53 -21.29 2.99
CA GLN A 145 10.16 -21.75 2.75
C GLN A 145 9.12 -20.62 2.89
N ALA A 146 9.29 -19.71 3.86
CA ALA A 146 8.44 -18.54 4.01
C ALA A 146 8.61 -17.57 2.83
N LEU A 147 9.85 -17.35 2.39
CA LEU A 147 10.15 -16.49 1.24
C LEU A 147 9.49 -17.02 -0.06
N TYR A 148 9.61 -18.32 -0.35
CA TYR A 148 8.98 -18.91 -1.54
C TYR A 148 7.45 -18.78 -1.53
N ARG A 149 6.82 -18.96 -0.37
CA ARG A 149 5.36 -18.81 -0.24
C ARG A 149 4.88 -17.35 -0.39
N LEU A 150 5.71 -16.40 -0.04
CA LEU A 150 5.38 -14.98 -0.06
C LEU A 150 5.86 -14.28 -1.33
N LEU A 151 6.72 -14.90 -2.13
CA LEU A 151 7.21 -14.34 -3.39
C LEU A 151 6.09 -13.93 -4.35
N PRO A 152 5.04 -14.73 -4.60
CA PRO A 152 3.92 -14.28 -5.45
C PRO A 152 3.23 -13.03 -4.89
N LEU A 153 3.08 -12.94 -3.58
CA LEU A 153 2.48 -11.77 -2.92
C LEU A 153 3.37 -10.52 -3.08
N LEU A 154 4.69 -10.67 -2.95
CA LEU A 154 5.66 -9.60 -3.18
C LEU A 154 5.61 -9.11 -4.63
N LEU A 155 5.58 -10.04 -5.60
CA LEU A 155 5.48 -9.70 -7.02
C LEU A 155 4.17 -8.97 -7.33
N LEU A 156 3.04 -9.44 -6.82
CA LEU A 156 1.75 -8.77 -7.00
C LEU A 156 1.72 -7.38 -6.34
N THR A 157 2.26 -7.25 -5.13
CA THR A 157 2.37 -5.95 -4.44
C THR A 157 3.26 -4.98 -5.24
N SER A 158 4.34 -5.47 -5.82
CA SER A 158 5.23 -4.67 -6.66
C SER A 158 4.57 -4.27 -7.97
N ALA A 159 3.89 -5.20 -8.64
CA ALA A 159 3.11 -4.91 -9.84
C ALA A 159 2.01 -3.88 -9.57
N PHE A 160 1.34 -3.96 -8.41
CA PHE A 160 0.36 -2.95 -7.98
C PHE A 160 0.97 -1.54 -7.94
N ALA A 161 2.15 -1.38 -7.35
CA ALA A 161 2.82 -0.07 -7.24
C ALA A 161 3.25 0.46 -8.61
N VAL A 162 3.79 -0.40 -9.47
CA VAL A 162 4.19 -0.06 -10.85
C VAL A 162 2.97 0.35 -11.68
N LEU A 163 1.91 -0.44 -11.65
CA LEU A 163 0.66 -0.10 -12.33
C LEU A 163 0.05 1.20 -11.81
N SER A 164 0.16 1.49 -10.50
CA SER A 164 -0.31 2.75 -9.94
C SER A 164 0.40 3.95 -10.55
N LYS A 165 1.73 3.85 -10.71
CA LYS A 165 2.53 4.92 -11.34
C LYS A 165 2.16 5.07 -12.81
N MET A 166 2.15 3.99 -13.59
CA MET A 166 1.77 4.04 -15.00
C MET A 166 0.37 4.63 -15.20
N LEU A 167 -0.58 4.22 -14.38
CA LEU A 167 -1.97 4.64 -14.48
C LEU A 167 -2.13 6.13 -14.21
N ILE A 168 -1.48 6.67 -13.16
CA ILE A 168 -1.56 8.10 -12.86
C ILE A 168 -0.82 8.95 -13.91
N ASP A 169 0.20 8.41 -14.57
CA ASP A 169 0.89 9.07 -15.66
C ASP A 169 0.00 9.19 -16.91
N TYR A 170 -0.89 8.23 -17.17
CA TYR A 170 -1.94 8.37 -18.20
C TYR A 170 -2.97 9.45 -17.86
N ALA A 171 -3.13 9.79 -16.60
CA ALA A 171 -4.02 10.85 -16.11
C ALA A 171 -3.29 12.18 -15.84
N ALA A 172 -2.09 12.38 -16.40
CA ALA A 172 -1.20 13.51 -16.10
C ALA A 172 -1.84 14.89 -16.33
N SER A 173 -2.79 15.01 -17.26
CA SER A 173 -3.54 16.25 -17.49
C SER A 173 -4.47 16.63 -16.32
N MET A 174 -4.97 15.64 -15.58
CA MET A 174 -5.88 15.81 -14.45
C MET A 174 -5.56 14.83 -13.31
N PRO A 175 -4.38 14.94 -12.66
CA PRO A 175 -3.88 13.91 -11.75
C PRO A 175 -4.76 13.67 -10.53
N VAL A 176 -5.45 14.70 -10.03
CA VAL A 176 -6.40 14.54 -8.90
C VAL A 176 -7.59 13.67 -9.31
N TRP A 177 -8.18 13.95 -10.47
CA TRP A 177 -9.28 13.15 -11.00
C TRP A 177 -8.83 11.73 -11.36
N GLY A 178 -7.64 11.59 -11.93
CA GLY A 178 -7.02 10.29 -12.17
C GLY A 178 -6.88 9.46 -10.89
N ALA A 179 -6.41 10.08 -9.81
CA ALA A 179 -6.27 9.42 -8.52
C ALA A 179 -7.63 9.01 -7.91
N LEU A 180 -8.67 9.83 -8.04
CA LEU A 180 -10.02 9.51 -7.58
C LEU A 180 -10.64 8.38 -8.41
N TRP A 181 -10.53 8.46 -9.74
CA TRP A 181 -11.00 7.40 -10.65
C TRP A 181 -10.27 6.07 -10.42
N GLN A 182 -8.96 6.11 -10.25
CA GLN A 182 -8.17 4.93 -9.88
C GLN A 182 -8.67 4.32 -8.56
N SER A 183 -8.87 5.15 -7.54
CA SER A 183 -9.35 4.70 -6.22
C SER A 183 -10.75 4.07 -6.32
N PHE A 184 -11.64 4.68 -7.11
CA PHE A 184 -12.98 4.17 -7.38
C PHE A 184 -12.93 2.80 -8.08
N MET A 185 -12.18 2.70 -9.18
CA MET A 185 -12.08 1.46 -9.97
C MET A 185 -11.50 0.30 -9.15
N ILE A 186 -10.43 0.55 -8.41
CA ILE A 186 -9.86 -0.47 -7.51
C ILE A 186 -10.92 -0.92 -6.50
N ALA A 187 -11.60 0.03 -5.85
CA ALA A 187 -12.60 -0.26 -4.84
C ALA A 187 -13.79 -1.04 -5.43
N ALA A 188 -14.30 -0.63 -6.59
CA ALA A 188 -15.40 -1.30 -7.28
C ALA A 188 -15.04 -2.74 -7.68
N VAL A 189 -13.84 -2.96 -8.24
CA VAL A 189 -13.38 -4.31 -8.61
C VAL A 189 -13.21 -5.17 -7.36
N VAL A 190 -12.61 -4.66 -6.29
CA VAL A 190 -12.48 -5.39 -5.00
C VAL A 190 -13.86 -5.79 -4.47
N ALA A 191 -14.84 -4.85 -4.50
CA ALA A 191 -16.21 -5.14 -4.06
C ALA A 191 -16.86 -6.25 -4.89
N VAL A 192 -16.79 -6.15 -6.23
CA VAL A 192 -17.40 -7.11 -7.16
C VAL A 192 -16.78 -8.50 -6.99
N VAL A 193 -15.45 -8.59 -6.93
CA VAL A 193 -14.74 -9.88 -6.76
C VAL A 193 -15.13 -10.55 -5.44
N HIS A 194 -15.09 -9.81 -4.35
CA HIS A 194 -15.40 -10.40 -3.04
C HIS A 194 -16.90 -10.63 -2.83
N LEU A 195 -17.78 -9.86 -3.45
CA LEU A 195 -19.20 -10.14 -3.48
C LEU A 195 -19.50 -11.43 -4.26
N ALA A 196 -18.84 -11.62 -5.41
CA ALA A 196 -18.95 -12.87 -6.17
C ALA A 196 -18.47 -14.10 -5.36
N ILE A 197 -17.33 -13.97 -4.64
CA ILE A 197 -16.85 -15.02 -3.72
C ILE A 197 -17.86 -15.24 -2.57
N TYR A 198 -18.44 -14.17 -2.03
CA TYR A 198 -19.44 -14.21 -0.98
C TYR A 198 -20.68 -15.00 -1.42
N CYS A 199 -21.21 -14.71 -2.61
CA CYS A 199 -22.32 -15.43 -3.23
C CYS A 199 -21.96 -16.90 -3.49
N LYS A 200 -20.78 -17.18 -4.07
CA LYS A 200 -20.31 -18.55 -4.34
C LYS A 200 -20.21 -19.39 -3.06
N LYS A 201 -19.77 -18.81 -1.97
CA LYS A 201 -19.67 -19.46 -0.66
C LYS A 201 -21.03 -19.58 0.07
N ARG A 202 -22.11 -19.06 -0.50
CA ARG A 202 -23.46 -19.02 0.07
C ARG A 202 -23.49 -18.42 1.49
N LEU A 203 -22.67 -17.39 1.73
CA LEU A 203 -22.65 -16.72 3.01
C LEU A 203 -23.94 -15.91 3.22
N PRO A 204 -24.45 -15.82 4.47
CA PRO A 204 -25.75 -15.19 4.71
C PRO A 204 -25.68 -13.67 4.48
N PHE A 205 -26.43 -13.15 3.51
CA PHE A 205 -26.52 -11.72 3.18
C PHE A 205 -26.91 -10.84 4.38
N LYS A 206 -27.61 -11.43 5.36
CA LYS A 206 -27.95 -10.75 6.62
C LYS A 206 -26.71 -10.15 7.29
N ASN A 207 -25.56 -10.81 7.20
CA ASN A 207 -24.31 -10.31 7.78
C ASN A 207 -23.79 -9.02 7.10
N LEU A 208 -24.11 -8.81 5.82
CA LEU A 208 -23.76 -7.59 5.08
C LEU A 208 -24.70 -6.40 5.39
N ILE A 209 -25.86 -6.65 6.00
CA ILE A 209 -26.88 -5.60 6.23
C ILE A 209 -26.96 -5.22 7.71
N LEU A 210 -26.26 -5.96 8.58
CA LEU A 210 -26.28 -5.69 10.03
C LEU A 210 -25.74 -4.27 10.32
N PRO A 211 -26.51 -3.40 11.00
CA PRO A 211 -26.09 -2.01 11.30
C PRO A 211 -24.74 -1.93 12.01
N GLN A 212 -24.46 -2.89 12.90
CA GLN A 212 -23.18 -2.98 13.61
C GLN A 212 -21.98 -3.20 12.65
N ASN A 213 -22.19 -3.96 11.58
CA ASN A 213 -21.15 -4.22 10.58
C ASN A 213 -20.99 -3.02 9.63
N LEU A 214 -22.09 -2.34 9.29
CA LEU A 214 -22.06 -1.10 8.53
C LEU A 214 -21.27 0.00 9.27
N LEU A 215 -21.52 0.19 10.56
CA LEU A 215 -20.74 1.14 11.39
C LEU A 215 -19.25 0.81 11.40
N LYS A 216 -18.89 -0.47 11.50
CA LYS A 216 -17.49 -0.91 11.36
C LYS A 216 -16.95 -0.63 9.96
N GLY A 217 -17.80 -0.66 8.94
CA GLY A 217 -17.46 -0.36 7.56
C GLY A 217 -17.12 1.12 7.33
N LEU A 218 -17.70 2.08 8.06
CA LEU A 218 -17.42 3.52 7.92
C LEU A 218 -15.94 3.87 8.10
N ILE A 219 -15.21 3.05 8.81
CA ILE A 219 -13.75 3.14 8.97
C ILE A 219 -13.02 3.16 7.61
N PHE A 220 -13.61 2.56 6.55
CA PHE A 220 -12.97 2.51 5.24
C PHE A 220 -12.98 3.83 4.47
N ILE A 221 -13.66 4.85 4.97
CA ILE A 221 -13.66 6.19 4.36
C ILE A 221 -12.24 6.74 4.23
N TYR A 222 -11.35 6.46 5.20
CA TYR A 222 -9.95 6.92 5.06
C TYR A 222 -9.21 6.24 3.90
N MET A 223 -9.70 5.12 3.37
CA MET A 223 -9.09 4.46 2.23
C MET A 223 -9.15 5.33 0.97
N ILE A 224 -10.16 6.19 0.86
CA ILE A 224 -10.24 7.19 -0.22
C ILE A 224 -9.01 8.10 -0.15
N GLY A 225 -8.75 8.69 1.02
CA GLY A 225 -7.59 9.53 1.23
C GLY A 225 -6.27 8.76 1.05
N PHE A 226 -6.18 7.56 1.60
CA PHE A 226 -5.00 6.71 1.47
C PHE A 226 -4.64 6.43 0.00
N PHE A 227 -5.59 5.90 -0.80
CA PHE A 227 -5.33 5.57 -2.20
C PHE A 227 -5.07 6.82 -3.04
N SER A 228 -5.90 7.86 -2.90
CA SER A 228 -5.76 9.07 -3.69
C SER A 228 -4.46 9.82 -3.42
N LEU A 229 -4.06 9.97 -2.14
CA LEU A 229 -2.79 10.60 -1.78
C LEU A 229 -1.59 9.77 -2.23
N LYS A 230 -1.69 8.45 -2.13
CA LYS A 230 -0.62 7.55 -2.62
C LYS A 230 -0.47 7.62 -4.13
N SER A 231 -1.59 7.65 -4.88
CA SER A 231 -1.58 7.81 -6.34
C SER A 231 -0.99 9.15 -6.76
N LEU A 232 -1.37 10.24 -6.07
CA LEU A 232 -0.76 11.55 -6.30
C LEU A 232 0.73 11.57 -5.94
N ALA A 233 1.15 10.86 -4.90
CA ALA A 233 2.56 10.73 -4.57
C ALA A 233 3.33 10.01 -5.70
N PHE A 234 2.75 8.97 -6.30
CA PHE A 234 3.32 8.31 -7.47
C PHE A 234 3.43 9.24 -8.67
N TYR A 235 2.44 10.11 -8.90
CA TYR A 235 2.51 11.11 -9.98
C TYR A 235 3.74 12.00 -9.89
N TYR A 236 4.04 12.52 -8.68
CA TYR A 236 5.16 13.43 -8.46
C TYR A 236 6.51 12.73 -8.23
N ALA A 237 6.54 11.42 -8.05
CA ALA A 237 7.78 10.66 -7.87
C ALA A 237 8.30 10.13 -9.22
N GLN A 238 9.60 10.23 -9.44
CA GLN A 238 10.25 9.67 -10.64
C GLN A 238 10.18 8.13 -10.64
N ASN A 239 10.36 7.51 -9.47
CA ASN A 239 10.32 6.06 -9.31
C ASN A 239 9.30 5.69 -8.22
N PRO A 240 8.37 4.75 -8.48
CA PRO A 240 7.37 4.34 -7.50
C PRO A 240 7.98 3.69 -6.24
N ALA A 241 9.20 3.18 -6.31
CA ALA A 241 9.91 2.65 -5.15
C ALA A 241 10.14 3.71 -4.07
N TYR A 242 10.32 4.98 -4.43
CA TYR A 242 10.49 6.07 -3.45
C TYR A 242 9.25 6.25 -2.58
N VAL A 243 8.08 6.22 -3.22
CA VAL A 243 6.79 6.28 -2.51
C VAL A 243 6.60 5.04 -1.65
N ALA A 244 7.00 3.86 -2.15
CA ALA A 244 6.91 2.62 -1.41
C ALA A 244 7.79 2.64 -0.13
N VAL A 245 9.03 3.16 -0.20
CA VAL A 245 9.88 3.34 0.99
C VAL A 245 9.19 4.21 2.04
N LEU A 246 8.62 5.35 1.64
CA LEU A 246 7.92 6.24 2.57
C LEU A 246 6.61 5.64 3.09
N ALA A 247 5.90 4.86 2.29
CA ALA A 247 4.68 4.18 2.74
C ALA A 247 4.95 3.25 3.93
N TYR A 248 6.14 2.66 4.03
CA TYR A 248 6.52 1.83 5.17
C TYR A 248 6.77 2.60 6.46
N THR A 249 6.84 3.93 6.43
CA THR A 249 6.79 4.74 7.66
C THR A 249 5.49 4.52 8.43
N SER A 250 4.44 4.00 7.77
CA SER A 250 3.19 3.60 8.44
C SER A 250 3.42 2.68 9.63
N LEU A 251 4.46 1.84 9.60
CA LEU A 251 4.82 0.96 10.71
C LEU A 251 5.22 1.74 11.98
N PHE A 252 5.93 2.86 11.82
CA PHE A 252 6.26 3.74 12.95
C PHE A 252 5.02 4.43 13.50
N TRP A 253 4.12 4.85 12.61
CA TRP A 253 2.83 5.44 13.00
C TRP A 253 1.93 4.43 13.72
N VAL A 254 1.89 3.18 13.23
CA VAL A 254 1.18 2.07 13.92
C VAL A 254 1.71 1.90 15.34
N MET A 255 3.04 1.89 15.52
CA MET A 255 3.62 1.74 16.85
C MET A 255 3.35 2.96 17.76
N LEU A 256 3.45 4.17 17.21
CA LEU A 256 3.21 5.41 17.95
C LEU A 256 1.76 5.47 18.44
N PHE A 257 0.82 5.26 17.53
CA PHE A 257 -0.60 5.28 17.84
C PHE A 257 -1.04 4.07 18.67
N GLY A 258 -0.49 2.88 18.39
CA GLY A 258 -0.79 1.67 19.14
C GLY A 258 -0.38 1.75 20.61
N ARG A 259 0.75 2.40 20.90
CA ARG A 259 1.17 2.70 22.28
C ARG A 259 0.22 3.67 22.98
N LYS A 260 -0.16 4.76 22.30
CA LYS A 260 -1.06 5.78 22.85
C LYS A 260 -2.47 5.23 23.14
N PHE A 261 -2.98 4.36 22.28
CA PHE A 261 -4.32 3.79 22.41
C PHE A 261 -4.36 2.43 23.14
N LYS A 262 -3.23 1.93 23.66
CA LYS A 262 -3.09 0.64 24.37
C LYS A 262 -3.63 -0.57 23.56
N VAL A 263 -3.61 -0.47 22.23
CA VAL A 263 -4.22 -1.46 21.32
C VAL A 263 -3.31 -2.68 21.11
N PHE A 264 -2.02 -2.57 21.45
CA PHE A 264 -1.03 -3.62 21.18
C PHE A 264 -0.22 -4.04 22.39
N LYS A 265 -0.09 -5.35 22.56
CA LYS A 265 1.05 -5.96 23.28
C LYS A 265 2.16 -6.21 22.25
N PHE A 266 3.01 -5.22 22.03
CA PHE A 266 4.23 -5.46 21.27
C PHE A 266 5.19 -6.30 22.08
N ASN A 267 5.73 -7.37 21.51
CA ASN A 267 6.97 -7.94 22.02
C ASN A 267 8.05 -6.87 21.86
N LYS A 268 8.47 -6.29 22.99
CA LYS A 268 9.48 -5.22 22.98
C LYS A 268 10.77 -5.78 22.37
N PRO A 269 11.23 -5.30 21.21
CA PRO A 269 12.62 -5.55 20.84
C PRO A 269 13.50 -4.89 21.89
N ASP A 270 14.68 -5.47 22.11
CA ASP A 270 15.70 -4.88 22.95
C ASP A 270 15.91 -3.41 22.55
N GLU A 271 15.66 -2.47 23.49
CA GLU A 271 15.51 -1.05 23.17
C GLU A 271 16.76 -0.46 22.50
N GLN A 272 17.95 -0.92 22.86
CA GLN A 272 19.20 -0.44 22.26
C GLN A 272 19.36 -0.88 20.80
N THR A 273 19.09 -2.15 20.51
CA THR A 273 19.17 -2.68 19.13
C THR A 273 18.09 -2.06 18.23
N ALA A 274 16.90 -1.83 18.78
CA ALA A 274 15.80 -1.21 18.06
C ALA A 274 16.06 0.27 17.69
N ALA A 275 16.79 1.02 18.55
CA ALA A 275 17.12 2.41 18.28
C ALA A 275 18.04 2.55 17.07
N GLY A 276 19.07 1.70 16.94
CA GLY A 276 19.99 1.71 15.80
C GLY A 276 19.27 1.49 14.45
N TRP A 277 18.34 0.54 14.38
CA TRP A 277 17.59 0.28 13.15
C TRP A 277 16.62 1.40 12.77
N LYS A 278 16.02 2.06 13.77
CA LYS A 278 15.19 3.26 13.51
C LYS A 278 16.02 4.40 12.93
N ILE A 279 17.21 4.64 13.49
CA ILE A 279 18.13 5.67 13.00
C ILE A 279 18.55 5.34 11.56
N LEU A 280 18.95 4.10 11.27
CA LEU A 280 19.31 3.67 9.92
C LEU A 280 18.16 3.89 8.93
N PHE A 281 16.93 3.56 9.31
CA PHE A 281 15.77 3.82 8.47
C PHE A 281 15.58 5.30 8.19
N LEU A 282 15.61 6.15 9.23
CA LEU A 282 15.44 7.59 9.08
C LEU A 282 16.55 8.21 8.21
N VAL A 283 17.80 7.82 8.43
CA VAL A 283 18.94 8.27 7.62
C VAL A 283 18.76 7.83 6.16
N SER A 284 18.34 6.59 5.92
CA SER A 284 18.06 6.10 4.57
C SER A 284 16.94 6.88 3.88
N VAL A 285 15.86 7.17 4.58
CA VAL A 285 14.75 7.99 4.05
C VAL A 285 15.20 9.42 3.74
N LEU A 286 15.95 10.04 4.64
CA LEU A 286 16.48 11.40 4.43
C LEU A 286 17.44 11.44 3.24
N ALA A 287 18.36 10.48 3.14
CA ALA A 287 19.29 10.39 2.02
C ALA A 287 18.54 10.18 0.68
N LEU A 288 17.49 9.35 0.67
CA LEU A 288 16.65 9.18 -0.50
C LEU A 288 15.95 10.49 -0.91
N ILE A 289 15.38 11.21 0.05
CA ILE A 289 14.71 12.50 -0.22
C ILE A 289 15.69 13.53 -0.79
N LEU A 290 16.90 13.61 -0.23
CA LEU A 290 17.92 14.54 -0.68
C LEU A 290 18.44 14.17 -2.08
N ALA A 291 18.66 12.90 -2.36
CA ALA A 291 19.13 12.42 -3.65
C ALA A 291 18.08 12.52 -4.77
N THR A 292 16.79 12.62 -4.44
CA THR A 292 15.68 12.68 -5.42
C THR A 292 15.12 14.09 -5.63
N LYS A 293 15.71 15.09 -4.99
CA LYS A 293 15.49 16.51 -5.32
C LYS A 293 16.32 16.91 -6.52
#